data_9110a8fb8907abda1a0ae62fc56e49df
#
_entry.id   9110a8fb8907abda1a0ae62fc56e49df
#
_cell.length_a   1.000
_cell.length_b   1.000
_cell.length_c   1.000
_cell.angle_alpha   90.00
_cell.angle_beta   90.00
_cell.angle_gamma   90.00
#
_symmetry.space_group_name_H-M   'P 1'
#
loop_
_entity.id
_entity.type
_entity.pdbx_description
1 polymer ?
#
loop_
_entity_poly.entity_id
_entity_poly.type
_entity_poly.pdbx_seq_one_letter_code
_entity_poly.pdbx_strand_id
1 'polypeptide(L)'
;MKWKWKPNWKEMRRWKKVALIAVSLFILFQIPFIYRRIRLGNLRAAIQKVNAERVVDESASAYTDYKGVVHVHSSLGGHSTGNFVDIIQAANRNGLNFVVMTEHTSDVMDTSEMTLKGVHAGVLFVGGNEVNTASHDRLLLAPGSAEAATANTVGTQQVLANQKARGSLSFIAYPHEFTSWDLSDYDGMEVYNLYTNTKKINYFVTFFDSLWSYRSYADLMFARFYERPNDELKKWDELIAAKNRKVVAIAGNDAHANVGFQLGDRTGKRLIGVHLDPYERTFSVVRNHVLIEKEKPLASETLLAGLASGHCYIAFDLFGDSTGFTFSAENSQGRKIMGDEIELLDGVRLIITIPVQARVLLIKDGQVISDENGASRKEFPVAERGVYRVEVYLTQLGTLVKDKPWIISNPIYVR
;
A
#
# COMPACT_ATOMS: atom_id res chain seq x y z
N MET A 1 11.79 20.23 -53.36
CA MET A 1 10.85 21.34 -53.22
C MET A 1 10.96 21.86 -51.80
N LYS A 2 11.69 22.99 -51.58
CA LYS A 2 11.90 23.56 -50.22
C LYS A 2 10.71 24.51 -49.95
N TRP A 3 9.80 24.08 -49.09
CA TRP A 3 8.67 24.88 -48.62
C TRP A 3 9.22 25.98 -47.69
N LYS A 4 9.40 27.19 -48.22
CA LYS A 4 9.72 28.40 -47.46
C LYS A 4 8.44 29.05 -47.02
N TRP A 5 7.78 28.51 -45.99
CA TRP A 5 6.69 29.20 -45.32
C TRP A 5 7.26 30.17 -44.27
N LYS A 6 7.45 31.45 -44.66
CA LYS A 6 7.73 32.51 -43.68
C LYS A 6 6.42 33.33 -43.52
N PRO A 7 5.70 33.19 -42.43
CA PRO A 7 4.51 34.04 -42.21
C PRO A 7 4.97 35.49 -42.13
N ASN A 8 4.47 36.32 -43.02
CA ASN A 8 4.72 37.76 -42.95
C ASN A 8 3.86 38.35 -41.80
N TRP A 9 4.48 38.51 -40.63
CA TRP A 9 3.81 38.97 -39.40
C TRP A 9 3.14 40.32 -39.60
N LYS A 10 3.67 41.22 -40.44
CA LYS A 10 3.12 42.57 -40.67
C LYS A 10 1.76 42.53 -41.39
N GLU A 11 1.57 41.59 -42.31
CA GLU A 11 0.37 41.46 -43.16
C GLU A 11 -0.73 40.59 -42.53
N MET A 12 -0.41 39.89 -41.48
CA MET A 12 -1.41 39.05 -40.80
C MET A 12 -2.51 39.85 -40.13
N ARG A 13 -3.78 39.44 -40.32
CA ARG A 13 -4.95 40.00 -39.63
C ARG A 13 -4.79 39.84 -38.12
N ARG A 14 -5.25 40.83 -37.33
CA ARG A 14 -5.08 40.85 -35.85
C ARG A 14 -5.53 39.55 -35.18
N TRP A 15 -6.66 38.98 -35.56
CA TRP A 15 -7.16 37.72 -34.98
C TRP A 15 -6.20 36.53 -35.23
N LYS A 16 -5.53 36.46 -36.40
CA LYS A 16 -4.54 35.41 -36.70
C LYS A 16 -3.30 35.55 -35.82
N LYS A 17 -2.88 36.79 -35.52
CA LYS A 17 -1.77 37.04 -34.57
C LYS A 17 -2.13 36.57 -33.16
N VAL A 18 -3.36 36.93 -32.68
CA VAL A 18 -3.88 36.49 -31.37
C VAL A 18 -3.96 34.96 -31.32
N ALA A 19 -4.51 34.34 -32.36
CA ALA A 19 -4.60 32.88 -32.42
C ALA A 19 -3.21 32.22 -32.39
N LEU A 20 -2.22 32.75 -33.13
CA LEU A 20 -0.86 32.22 -33.12
C LEU A 20 -0.20 32.37 -31.75
N ILE A 21 -0.37 33.50 -31.09
CA ILE A 21 0.13 33.71 -29.71
C ILE A 21 -0.55 32.75 -28.77
N ALA A 22 -1.87 32.61 -28.82
CA ALA A 22 -2.60 31.67 -27.95
C ALA A 22 -2.15 30.23 -28.16
N VAL A 23 -1.97 29.77 -29.40
CA VAL A 23 -1.46 28.43 -29.70
C VAL A 23 -0.02 28.26 -29.19
N SER A 24 0.83 29.30 -29.39
CA SER A 24 2.20 29.25 -28.88
C SER A 24 2.26 29.13 -27.35
N LEU A 25 1.44 29.92 -26.65
CA LEU A 25 1.32 29.87 -25.20
C LEU A 25 0.76 28.53 -24.74
N PHE A 26 -0.22 27.97 -25.44
CA PHE A 26 -0.74 26.64 -25.15
C PHE A 26 0.32 25.55 -25.33
N ILE A 27 1.13 25.61 -26.39
CA ILE A 27 2.25 24.67 -26.60
C ILE A 27 3.28 24.82 -25.49
N LEU A 28 3.67 26.03 -25.13
CA LEU A 28 4.59 26.28 -24.02
C LEU A 28 4.05 25.74 -22.69
N PHE A 29 2.75 25.91 -22.47
CA PHE A 29 2.06 25.36 -21.30
C PHE A 29 2.10 23.83 -21.24
N GLN A 30 2.22 23.12 -22.39
CA GLN A 30 2.32 21.64 -22.41
C GLN A 30 3.72 21.13 -22.03
N ILE A 31 4.77 21.95 -22.12
CA ILE A 31 6.16 21.50 -21.89
C ILE A 31 6.37 20.79 -20.54
N PRO A 32 5.85 21.31 -19.39
CA PRO A 32 5.99 20.62 -18.11
C PRO A 32 5.37 19.23 -18.10
N PHE A 33 4.25 19.02 -18.77
CA PHE A 33 3.53 17.74 -18.80
C PHE A 33 4.25 16.74 -19.70
N ILE A 34 4.81 17.19 -20.84
CA ILE A 34 5.66 16.36 -21.72
C ILE A 34 6.92 15.93 -20.95
N TYR A 35 7.58 16.86 -20.25
CA TYR A 35 8.75 16.55 -19.43
C TYR A 35 8.42 15.51 -18.35
N ARG A 36 7.26 15.65 -17.67
CA ARG A 36 6.79 14.68 -16.69
C ARG A 36 6.53 13.31 -17.29
N ARG A 37 5.96 13.23 -18.51
CA ARG A 37 5.80 11.98 -19.26
C ARG A 37 7.16 11.31 -19.51
N ILE A 38 8.16 12.07 -19.94
CA ILE A 38 9.52 11.53 -20.17
C ILE A 38 10.08 10.94 -18.87
N ARG A 39 9.90 11.64 -17.73
CA ARG A 39 10.32 11.12 -16.43
C ARG A 39 9.61 9.82 -16.04
N LEU A 40 8.33 9.65 -16.35
CA LEU A 40 7.62 8.39 -16.13
C LEU A 40 8.16 7.27 -17.03
N GLY A 41 8.52 7.57 -18.27
CA GLY A 41 9.19 6.63 -19.17
C GLY A 41 10.54 6.15 -18.63
N ASN A 42 11.35 7.08 -18.15
CA ASN A 42 12.64 6.76 -17.51
C ASN A 42 12.43 5.93 -16.23
N LEU A 43 11.43 6.26 -15.41
CA LEU A 43 11.07 5.49 -14.22
C LEU A 43 10.66 4.06 -14.62
N ARG A 44 9.84 3.88 -15.66
CA ARG A 44 9.45 2.55 -16.16
C ARG A 44 10.68 1.72 -16.54
N ALA A 45 11.61 2.30 -17.28
CA ALA A 45 12.84 1.61 -17.68
C ALA A 45 13.70 1.24 -16.45
N ALA A 46 13.80 2.13 -15.48
CA ALA A 46 14.53 1.87 -14.23
C ALA A 46 13.87 0.75 -13.40
N ILE A 47 12.53 0.72 -13.28
CA ILE A 47 11.79 -0.35 -12.61
C ILE A 47 12.03 -1.71 -13.33
N GLN A 48 11.98 -1.73 -14.66
CA GLN A 48 12.25 -2.95 -15.42
C GLN A 48 13.67 -3.47 -15.15
N LYS A 49 14.66 -2.57 -15.08
CA LYS A 49 16.04 -2.93 -14.74
C LYS A 49 16.13 -3.49 -13.32
N VAL A 50 15.52 -2.83 -12.32
CA VAL A 50 15.47 -3.32 -10.92
C VAL A 50 14.88 -4.73 -10.86
N ASN A 51 13.76 -4.98 -11.55
CA ASN A 51 13.13 -6.29 -11.56
C ASN A 51 13.99 -7.37 -12.27
N ALA A 52 14.78 -6.98 -13.29
CA ALA A 52 15.67 -7.90 -13.99
C ALA A 52 16.93 -8.26 -13.17
N GLU A 53 17.34 -7.38 -12.24
CA GLU A 53 18.52 -7.57 -11.39
C GLU A 53 18.18 -8.29 -10.08
N ARG A 54 16.89 -8.63 -9.83
CA ARG A 54 16.48 -9.33 -8.61
C ARG A 54 17.09 -10.71 -8.52
N VAL A 55 17.56 -11.04 -7.32
CA VAL A 55 18.02 -12.37 -6.94
C VAL A 55 17.25 -12.81 -5.69
N VAL A 56 16.52 -13.89 -5.79
CA VAL A 56 15.75 -14.47 -4.68
C VAL A 56 16.24 -15.89 -4.45
N ASP A 57 16.70 -16.17 -3.24
CA ASP A 57 17.02 -17.53 -2.79
C ASP A 57 15.88 -18.04 -1.90
N GLU A 58 14.89 -18.66 -2.54
CA GLU A 58 13.76 -19.25 -1.82
C GLU A 58 14.16 -20.42 -0.91
N SER A 59 15.30 -21.07 -1.17
CA SER A 59 15.74 -22.21 -0.38
C SER A 59 16.26 -21.81 1.01
N ALA A 60 16.75 -20.59 1.14
CA ALA A 60 17.35 -20.08 2.38
C ALA A 60 16.30 -19.65 3.43
N SER A 61 15.03 -19.53 3.07
CA SER A 61 13.95 -19.12 4.00
C SER A 61 13.17 -20.34 4.50
N ALA A 62 12.81 -20.35 5.79
CA ALA A 62 11.82 -21.27 6.36
C ALA A 62 10.37 -20.83 6.09
N TYR A 63 10.17 -19.69 5.44
CA TYR A 63 8.87 -19.09 5.20
C TYR A 63 8.62 -18.93 3.71
N THR A 64 7.35 -19.05 3.32
CA THR A 64 6.84 -18.61 2.01
C THR A 64 6.32 -17.19 2.14
N ASP A 65 6.69 -16.35 1.19
CA ASP A 65 6.28 -14.94 1.11
C ASP A 65 5.02 -14.84 0.24
N TYR A 66 3.88 -14.56 0.87
CA TYR A 66 2.60 -14.40 0.21
C TYR A 66 2.22 -12.92 0.12
N LYS A 67 2.02 -12.40 -1.09
CA LYS A 67 1.66 -11.01 -1.32
C LYS A 67 0.17 -10.83 -1.58
N GLY A 68 -0.40 -9.80 -0.98
CA GLY A 68 -1.81 -9.48 -1.13
C GLY A 68 -2.16 -8.06 -0.74
N VAL A 69 -3.44 -7.77 -0.79
CA VAL A 69 -3.99 -6.46 -0.46
C VAL A 69 -5.01 -6.57 0.66
N VAL A 70 -5.08 -5.52 1.46
CA VAL A 70 -6.03 -5.36 2.56
C VAL A 70 -6.81 -4.09 2.30
N HIS A 71 -8.01 -3.97 2.85
CA HIS A 71 -8.90 -2.83 2.73
C HIS A 71 -9.44 -2.69 1.30
N VAL A 72 -10.35 -3.58 0.95
CA VAL A 72 -10.96 -3.66 -0.39
C VAL A 72 -12.47 -3.73 -0.25
N HIS A 73 -13.15 -2.91 -1.04
CA HIS A 73 -14.61 -2.81 -1.07
C HIS A 73 -15.15 -3.25 -2.43
N SER A 74 -16.31 -3.90 -2.41
CA SER A 74 -17.11 -4.14 -3.60
C SER A 74 -18.36 -3.26 -3.58
N SER A 75 -19.18 -3.38 -4.63
CA SER A 75 -20.49 -2.73 -4.68
C SER A 75 -21.47 -3.19 -3.59
N LEU A 76 -21.16 -4.26 -2.87
CA LEU A 76 -21.96 -4.78 -1.76
C LEU A 76 -22.05 -3.79 -0.61
N GLY A 77 -20.97 -3.09 -0.30
CA GLY A 77 -20.92 -2.05 0.76
C GLY A 77 -21.50 -0.69 0.35
N GLY A 78 -22.00 -0.54 -0.88
CA GLY A 78 -22.75 0.64 -1.33
C GLY A 78 -21.92 1.82 -1.85
N HIS A 79 -20.63 1.90 -1.55
CA HIS A 79 -19.76 3.03 -1.94
C HIS A 79 -18.85 2.71 -3.15
N SER A 80 -18.63 1.45 -3.47
CA SER A 80 -17.84 0.99 -4.62
C SER A 80 -18.72 0.75 -5.84
N THR A 81 -18.13 0.86 -7.04
CA THR A 81 -18.78 0.50 -8.29
C THR A 81 -18.33 -0.85 -8.84
N GLY A 82 -17.33 -1.48 -8.23
CA GLY A 82 -16.75 -2.73 -8.70
C GLY A 82 -17.50 -3.96 -8.20
N ASN A 83 -17.53 -4.98 -9.03
CA ASN A 83 -18.13 -6.28 -8.70
C ASN A 83 -17.04 -7.32 -8.37
N PHE A 84 -17.44 -8.47 -7.86
CA PHE A 84 -16.55 -9.55 -7.47
C PHE A 84 -15.67 -10.07 -8.62
N VAL A 85 -16.22 -10.10 -9.85
CA VAL A 85 -15.46 -10.55 -11.02
C VAL A 85 -14.30 -9.62 -11.31
N ASP A 86 -14.51 -8.29 -11.22
CA ASP A 86 -13.48 -7.28 -11.42
C ASP A 86 -12.36 -7.43 -10.37
N ILE A 87 -12.72 -7.66 -9.10
CA ILE A 87 -11.78 -7.87 -8.00
C ILE A 87 -10.95 -9.14 -8.20
N ILE A 88 -11.60 -10.28 -8.52
CA ILE A 88 -10.92 -11.55 -8.76
C ILE A 88 -9.95 -11.43 -9.93
N GLN A 89 -10.39 -10.82 -11.05
CA GLN A 89 -9.54 -10.63 -12.22
C GLN A 89 -8.35 -9.71 -11.93
N ALA A 90 -8.59 -8.62 -11.19
CA ALA A 90 -7.54 -7.70 -10.80
C ALA A 90 -6.51 -8.36 -9.87
N ALA A 91 -6.95 -9.15 -8.89
CA ALA A 91 -6.08 -9.90 -8.00
C ALA A 91 -5.21 -10.90 -8.77
N ASN A 92 -5.83 -11.65 -9.67
CA ASN A 92 -5.14 -12.65 -10.51
C ASN A 92 -4.10 -11.99 -11.43
N ARG A 93 -4.48 -10.92 -12.17
CA ARG A 93 -3.56 -10.18 -13.06
C ARG A 93 -2.38 -9.56 -12.32
N ASN A 94 -2.55 -9.21 -11.05
CA ASN A 94 -1.49 -8.69 -10.19
C ASN A 94 -0.67 -9.80 -9.52
N GLY A 95 -0.99 -11.08 -9.74
CA GLY A 95 -0.33 -12.22 -9.11
C GLY A 95 -0.44 -12.18 -7.60
N LEU A 96 -1.59 -11.71 -7.06
CA LEU A 96 -1.83 -11.71 -5.63
C LEU A 96 -2.16 -13.12 -5.13
N ASN A 97 -1.70 -13.43 -3.94
CA ASN A 97 -2.02 -14.69 -3.25
C ASN A 97 -3.26 -14.54 -2.37
N PHE A 98 -3.52 -13.34 -1.82
CA PHE A 98 -4.67 -13.09 -0.98
C PHE A 98 -5.25 -11.69 -1.15
N VAL A 99 -6.52 -11.53 -0.76
CA VAL A 99 -7.23 -10.26 -0.63
C VAL A 99 -8.05 -10.31 0.66
N VAL A 100 -7.91 -9.29 1.52
CA VAL A 100 -8.79 -9.10 2.67
C VAL A 100 -9.84 -8.06 2.29
N MET A 101 -11.07 -8.52 2.10
CA MET A 101 -12.24 -7.68 1.88
C MET A 101 -12.63 -6.99 3.18
N THR A 102 -13.10 -5.76 3.11
CA THR A 102 -13.53 -4.98 4.28
C THR A 102 -14.78 -4.18 3.94
N GLU A 103 -15.83 -4.89 3.57
CA GLU A 103 -17.07 -4.24 3.15
C GLU A 103 -17.63 -3.30 4.23
N HIS A 104 -18.18 -2.18 3.83
CA HIS A 104 -18.99 -1.38 4.74
C HIS A 104 -20.17 -2.19 5.24
N THR A 105 -20.58 -1.94 6.49
CA THR A 105 -21.72 -2.62 7.09
C THR A 105 -23.04 -2.16 6.49
N SER A 106 -24.04 -3.02 6.57
CA SER A 106 -25.40 -2.75 6.12
C SER A 106 -26.39 -3.16 7.20
N ASP A 107 -27.45 -2.37 7.39
CA ASP A 107 -28.53 -2.67 8.35
C ASP A 107 -29.45 -3.83 7.89
N VAL A 108 -29.36 -4.22 6.62
CA VAL A 108 -30.26 -5.21 6.00
C VAL A 108 -29.60 -6.53 5.67
N MET A 109 -28.26 -6.61 5.71
CA MET A 109 -27.52 -7.83 5.35
C MET A 109 -26.17 -7.89 6.07
N ASP A 110 -25.68 -9.10 6.30
CA ASP A 110 -24.29 -9.31 6.74
C ASP A 110 -23.36 -9.25 5.51
N THR A 111 -22.74 -8.10 5.33
CA THR A 111 -21.84 -7.86 4.20
C THR A 111 -20.55 -8.69 4.28
N SER A 112 -20.09 -9.04 5.49
CA SER A 112 -18.92 -9.90 5.66
C SER A 112 -19.19 -11.36 5.29
N GLU A 113 -20.45 -11.80 5.45
CA GLU A 113 -20.85 -13.14 5.05
C GLU A 113 -21.07 -13.23 3.52
N MET A 114 -21.58 -12.15 2.91
CA MET A 114 -21.94 -12.10 1.50
C MET A 114 -20.77 -11.73 0.56
N THR A 115 -19.66 -11.19 1.10
CA THR A 115 -18.50 -10.82 0.29
C THR A 115 -17.69 -12.04 -0.16
N LEU A 116 -16.64 -11.80 -0.95
CA LEU A 116 -15.73 -12.87 -1.40
C LEU A 116 -15.02 -13.53 -0.21
N LYS A 117 -15.11 -14.85 -0.14
CA LYS A 117 -14.42 -15.72 0.83
C LYS A 117 -13.93 -17.00 0.18
N GLY A 118 -12.86 -17.59 0.74
CA GLY A 118 -12.28 -18.81 0.21
C GLY A 118 -11.43 -18.56 -1.04
N VAL A 119 -11.14 -19.58 -1.79
CA VAL A 119 -10.23 -19.51 -2.95
C VAL A 119 -11.00 -19.29 -4.25
N HIS A 120 -10.72 -18.20 -4.95
CA HIS A 120 -11.27 -17.91 -6.27
C HIS A 120 -10.13 -17.66 -7.26
N ALA A 121 -10.09 -18.41 -8.35
CA ALA A 121 -9.05 -18.34 -9.38
C ALA A 121 -7.61 -18.40 -8.81
N GLY A 122 -7.39 -19.19 -7.75
CA GLY A 122 -6.09 -19.35 -7.11
C GLY A 122 -5.73 -18.27 -6.08
N VAL A 123 -6.60 -17.30 -5.81
CA VAL A 123 -6.42 -16.24 -4.82
C VAL A 123 -7.29 -16.51 -3.60
N LEU A 124 -6.72 -16.44 -2.41
CA LEU A 124 -7.46 -16.55 -1.15
C LEU A 124 -8.15 -15.22 -0.82
N PHE A 125 -9.44 -15.26 -0.54
CA PHE A 125 -10.24 -14.13 -0.07
C PHE A 125 -10.67 -14.35 1.38
N VAL A 126 -10.50 -13.30 2.19
CA VAL A 126 -10.98 -13.25 3.59
C VAL A 126 -12.03 -12.15 3.69
N GLY A 127 -13.23 -12.50 4.15
CA GLY A 127 -14.32 -11.54 4.35
C GLY A 127 -14.16 -10.78 5.67
N GLY A 128 -14.27 -9.46 5.62
CA GLY A 128 -14.16 -8.55 6.75
C GLY A 128 -15.10 -7.37 6.61
N ASN A 129 -15.01 -6.45 7.58
CA ASN A 129 -15.78 -5.21 7.58
C ASN A 129 -14.89 -3.99 7.85
N GLU A 130 -15.21 -2.87 7.23
CA GLU A 130 -14.86 -1.55 7.73
C GLU A 130 -16.04 -1.00 8.53
N VAL A 131 -15.79 -0.59 9.77
CA VAL A 131 -16.83 -0.07 10.67
C VAL A 131 -16.48 1.32 11.19
N ASN A 132 -17.52 2.13 11.40
CA ASN A 132 -17.45 3.33 12.21
C ASN A 132 -18.03 3.00 13.59
N THR A 133 -17.35 3.39 14.66
CA THR A 133 -17.87 3.24 16.03
C THR A 133 -18.67 4.46 16.45
N ALA A 134 -19.44 4.37 17.56
CA ALA A 134 -20.11 5.54 18.14
C ALA A 134 -19.10 6.61 18.63
N SER A 135 -17.84 6.24 18.84
CA SER A 135 -16.75 7.17 19.14
C SER A 135 -16.16 7.84 17.89
N HIS A 136 -16.73 7.61 16.71
CA HIS A 136 -16.25 8.07 15.40
C HIS A 136 -14.88 7.52 14.98
N ASP A 137 -14.40 6.46 15.61
CA ASP A 137 -13.20 5.74 15.18
C ASP A 137 -13.55 4.74 14.07
N ARG A 138 -12.63 4.54 13.14
CA ARG A 138 -12.77 3.56 12.06
C ARG A 138 -11.85 2.37 12.28
N LEU A 139 -12.41 1.17 12.12
CA LEU A 139 -11.70 -0.08 12.29
C LEU A 139 -11.93 -1.01 11.09
N LEU A 140 -10.89 -1.75 10.73
CA LEU A 140 -11.00 -2.92 9.86
C LEU A 140 -11.06 -4.15 10.75
N LEU A 141 -12.06 -4.98 10.52
CA LEU A 141 -12.31 -6.21 11.26
C LEU A 141 -12.12 -7.42 10.33
N ALA A 142 -11.25 -8.37 10.72
CA ALA A 142 -10.96 -9.56 9.91
C ALA A 142 -10.77 -10.82 10.78
N PRO A 143 -11.58 -11.87 10.59
CA PRO A 143 -12.77 -11.88 9.78
C PRO A 143 -13.85 -10.95 10.34
N GLY A 144 -14.76 -10.52 9.46
CA GLY A 144 -15.91 -9.71 9.85
C GLY A 144 -17.04 -10.53 10.49
N SER A 145 -18.13 -9.86 10.82
CA SER A 145 -19.32 -10.51 11.40
C SER A 145 -20.58 -9.66 11.26
N ALA A 146 -21.74 -10.29 11.39
CA ALA A 146 -23.04 -9.61 11.42
C ALA A 146 -23.12 -8.52 12.51
N GLU A 147 -22.47 -8.72 13.65
CA GLU A 147 -22.46 -7.75 14.75
C GLU A 147 -21.73 -6.45 14.39
N ALA A 148 -20.89 -6.46 13.37
CA ALA A 148 -20.25 -5.26 12.83
C ALA A 148 -21.28 -4.19 12.42
N ALA A 149 -22.49 -4.59 12.00
CA ALA A 149 -23.56 -3.67 11.62
C ALA A 149 -24.01 -2.75 12.77
N THR A 150 -23.81 -3.16 14.03
CA THR A 150 -24.15 -2.36 15.20
C THR A 150 -22.97 -1.55 15.78
N ALA A 151 -21.80 -1.60 15.17
CA ALA A 151 -20.60 -0.91 15.66
C ALA A 151 -20.81 0.60 15.83
N ASN A 152 -21.61 1.24 14.97
CA ASN A 152 -21.94 2.65 15.04
C ASN A 152 -22.81 3.05 16.26
N THR A 153 -23.36 2.08 16.99
CA THR A 153 -24.18 2.29 18.19
C THR A 153 -23.41 2.07 19.49
N VAL A 154 -22.19 1.53 19.42
CA VAL A 154 -21.35 1.22 20.59
C VAL A 154 -19.97 1.88 20.45
N GLY A 155 -19.33 2.15 21.59
CA GLY A 155 -18.00 2.76 21.61
C GLY A 155 -16.90 1.82 21.13
N THR A 156 -15.78 2.39 20.71
CA THR A 156 -14.61 1.68 20.18
C THR A 156 -14.14 0.55 21.10
N GLN A 157 -14.11 0.79 22.42
CA GLN A 157 -13.69 -0.23 23.39
C GLN A 157 -14.57 -1.50 23.32
N GLN A 158 -15.87 -1.34 23.18
CA GLN A 158 -16.80 -2.48 23.11
C GLN A 158 -16.62 -3.25 21.79
N VAL A 159 -16.43 -2.55 20.68
CA VAL A 159 -16.17 -3.19 19.38
C VAL A 159 -14.88 -4.02 19.47
N LEU A 160 -13.79 -3.46 19.99
CA LEU A 160 -12.51 -4.16 20.15
C LEU A 160 -12.65 -5.38 21.07
N ALA A 161 -13.35 -5.24 22.21
CA ALA A 161 -13.57 -6.35 23.13
C ALA A 161 -14.38 -7.50 22.48
N ASN A 162 -15.41 -7.17 21.71
CA ASN A 162 -16.20 -8.17 20.98
C ASN A 162 -15.36 -8.91 19.94
N GLN A 163 -14.48 -8.21 19.18
CA GLN A 163 -13.60 -8.82 18.19
C GLN A 163 -12.57 -9.74 18.85
N LYS A 164 -11.95 -9.28 19.90
CA LYS A 164 -10.98 -10.06 20.68
C LYS A 164 -11.60 -11.35 21.25
N ALA A 165 -12.83 -11.27 21.78
CA ALA A 165 -13.55 -12.44 22.28
C ALA A 165 -13.84 -13.50 21.20
N ARG A 166 -13.89 -13.09 19.93
CA ARG A 166 -14.07 -13.98 18.75
C ARG A 166 -12.75 -14.50 18.20
N GLY A 167 -11.62 -13.99 18.66
CA GLY A 167 -10.32 -14.26 18.05
C GLY A 167 -10.15 -13.62 16.66
N SER A 168 -10.91 -12.56 16.37
CA SER A 168 -10.85 -11.77 15.13
C SER A 168 -9.92 -10.58 15.32
N LEU A 169 -9.23 -10.18 14.24
CA LEU A 169 -8.28 -9.06 14.24
C LEU A 169 -9.02 -7.72 14.06
N SER A 170 -8.46 -6.70 14.67
CA SER A 170 -8.90 -5.32 14.56
C SER A 170 -7.73 -4.41 14.20
N PHE A 171 -7.84 -3.71 13.07
CA PHE A 171 -6.84 -2.72 12.66
C PHE A 171 -7.46 -1.34 12.66
N ILE A 172 -6.73 -0.33 13.15
CA ILE A 172 -7.13 1.06 13.04
C ILE A 172 -7.03 1.47 11.57
N ALA A 173 -8.16 1.82 10.96
CA ALA A 173 -8.20 2.52 9.69
C ALA A 173 -8.07 4.03 9.93
N TYR A 174 -7.43 4.75 9.00
CA TYR A 174 -7.25 6.21 9.08
C TYR A 174 -6.73 6.72 10.43
N PRO A 175 -5.49 6.41 10.81
CA PRO A 175 -4.95 6.81 12.12
C PRO A 175 -5.01 8.30 12.42
N HIS A 176 -5.05 9.17 11.39
CA HIS A 176 -5.20 10.61 11.54
C HIS A 176 -6.60 11.05 12.01
N GLU A 177 -7.62 10.18 11.89
CA GLU A 177 -8.99 10.40 12.38
C GLU A 177 -9.23 9.67 13.71
N PHE A 178 -8.35 8.73 14.11
CA PHE A 178 -8.54 7.90 15.31
C PHE A 178 -8.31 8.70 16.59
N THR A 179 -9.23 8.58 17.56
CA THR A 179 -9.22 9.36 18.80
C THR A 179 -8.96 8.54 20.04
N SER A 180 -9.29 7.25 20.06
CA SER A 180 -9.27 6.36 21.25
C SER A 180 -7.88 5.73 21.49
N TRP A 181 -6.81 6.53 21.47
CA TRP A 181 -5.41 6.08 21.59
C TRP A 181 -5.00 5.53 22.96
N ASP A 182 -5.82 5.69 23.96
CA ASP A 182 -5.68 5.09 25.29
C ASP A 182 -6.06 3.61 25.31
N LEU A 183 -6.87 3.15 24.35
CA LEU A 183 -7.23 1.74 24.20
C LEU A 183 -6.07 0.93 23.67
N SER A 184 -6.05 -0.37 23.98
CA SER A 184 -4.94 -1.28 23.67
C SER A 184 -5.32 -2.59 22.96
N ASP A 185 -6.61 -2.87 22.82
CA ASP A 185 -7.09 -4.16 22.34
C ASP A 185 -7.19 -4.28 20.81
N TYR A 186 -6.63 -3.34 20.05
CA TYR A 186 -6.44 -3.46 18.60
C TYR A 186 -5.11 -4.16 18.27
N ASP A 187 -5.08 -4.92 17.18
CA ASP A 187 -3.93 -5.73 16.76
C ASP A 187 -2.93 -4.92 15.92
N GLY A 188 -3.41 -3.94 15.17
CA GLY A 188 -2.56 -3.15 14.30
C GLY A 188 -3.19 -1.86 13.81
N MET A 189 -2.51 -1.21 12.87
CA MET A 189 -2.99 0.01 12.24
C MET A 189 -2.52 0.12 10.78
N GLU A 190 -3.29 0.82 9.97
CA GLU A 190 -2.87 1.24 8.64
C GLU A 190 -1.87 2.39 8.75
N VAL A 191 -0.56 2.09 8.62
CA VAL A 191 0.45 3.16 8.54
C VAL A 191 0.49 3.81 7.15
N TYR A 192 -0.13 3.19 6.17
CA TYR A 192 -0.33 3.75 4.83
C TYR A 192 -1.72 3.38 4.31
N ASN A 193 -2.44 4.38 3.80
CA ASN A 193 -3.70 4.18 3.10
C ASN A 193 -3.61 4.86 1.72
N LEU A 194 -3.82 4.08 0.65
CA LEU A 194 -3.64 4.56 -0.72
C LEU A 194 -4.66 5.65 -1.07
N TYR A 195 -5.92 5.49 -0.69
CA TYR A 195 -6.98 6.46 -0.96
C TYR A 195 -6.71 7.80 -0.27
N THR A 196 -6.31 7.80 1.00
CA THR A 196 -5.97 9.01 1.74
C THR A 196 -4.83 9.79 1.06
N ASN A 197 -3.82 9.09 0.54
CA ASN A 197 -2.75 9.73 -0.22
C ASN A 197 -3.24 10.34 -1.53
N THR A 198 -4.26 9.77 -2.18
CA THR A 198 -4.83 10.34 -3.42
C THR A 198 -5.67 11.60 -3.18
N LYS A 199 -6.19 11.85 -1.97
CA LYS A 199 -6.92 13.08 -1.63
C LYS A 199 -6.09 14.35 -1.79
N LYS A 200 -4.76 14.25 -1.75
CA LYS A 200 -3.81 15.36 -1.95
C LYS A 200 -3.60 15.75 -3.42
N ILE A 201 -4.33 15.15 -4.35
CA ILE A 201 -4.17 15.34 -5.80
C ILE A 201 -4.58 16.73 -6.23
N ASN A 202 -3.73 17.41 -6.98
CA ASN A 202 -4.13 18.61 -7.74
C ASN A 202 -4.82 18.18 -9.05
N TYR A 203 -6.14 18.24 -9.08
CA TYR A 203 -6.97 17.80 -10.22
C TYR A 203 -6.60 18.46 -11.54
N PHE A 204 -6.26 19.76 -11.55
CA PHE A 204 -5.87 20.49 -12.76
C PHE A 204 -4.56 19.91 -13.34
N VAL A 205 -3.55 19.76 -12.51
CA VAL A 205 -2.26 19.18 -12.93
C VAL A 205 -2.45 17.73 -13.38
N THR A 206 -3.23 16.95 -12.63
CA THR A 206 -3.50 15.54 -12.94
C THR A 206 -4.25 15.38 -14.26
N PHE A 207 -5.18 16.26 -14.58
CA PHE A 207 -5.89 16.23 -15.87
C PHE A 207 -4.92 16.37 -17.04
N PHE A 208 -4.04 17.37 -17.04
CA PHE A 208 -3.07 17.56 -18.13
C PHE A 208 -2.00 16.47 -18.16
N ASP A 209 -1.54 15.99 -16.99
CA ASP A 209 -0.65 14.83 -16.93
C ASP A 209 -1.32 13.57 -17.53
N SER A 210 -2.60 13.38 -17.28
CA SER A 210 -3.37 12.25 -17.81
C SER A 210 -3.47 12.30 -19.33
N LEU A 211 -3.69 13.46 -19.93
CA LEU A 211 -3.71 13.61 -21.39
C LEU A 211 -2.45 13.07 -22.07
N TRP A 212 -1.30 13.27 -21.45
CA TRP A 212 0.00 12.84 -21.99
C TRP A 212 0.42 11.43 -21.54
N SER A 213 0.06 11.03 -20.32
CA SER A 213 0.69 9.89 -19.66
C SER A 213 -0.25 8.69 -19.43
N TYR A 214 -1.58 8.91 -19.32
CA TYR A 214 -2.53 7.90 -18.92
C TYR A 214 -2.50 6.64 -19.78
N ARG A 215 -2.41 6.78 -21.11
CA ARG A 215 -2.40 5.62 -22.02
C ARG A 215 -1.21 4.68 -21.82
N SER A 216 -0.06 5.21 -21.41
CA SER A 216 1.21 4.46 -21.36
C SER A 216 1.72 4.21 -19.95
N TYR A 217 1.33 5.04 -18.99
CA TYR A 217 1.92 5.08 -17.64
C TYR A 217 0.85 5.32 -16.56
N ALA A 218 -0.37 4.81 -16.76
CA ALA A 218 -1.47 5.05 -15.84
C ALA A 218 -1.17 4.57 -14.41
N ASP A 219 -0.53 3.41 -14.26
CA ASP A 219 -0.06 2.84 -13.01
C ASP A 219 1.01 3.74 -12.34
N LEU A 220 2.00 4.20 -13.12
CA LEU A 220 3.09 5.03 -12.60
C LEU A 220 2.65 6.45 -12.21
N MET A 221 1.44 6.88 -12.58
CA MET A 221 0.91 8.13 -12.09
C MET A 221 0.77 8.13 -10.56
N PHE A 222 0.51 6.99 -9.94
CA PHE A 222 0.48 6.84 -8.48
C PHE A 222 1.84 7.15 -7.81
N ALA A 223 2.96 6.91 -8.50
CA ALA A 223 4.29 7.27 -8.00
C ALA A 223 4.45 8.74 -7.64
N ARG A 224 3.59 9.62 -8.19
CA ARG A 224 3.61 11.06 -7.94
C ARG A 224 2.85 11.45 -6.68
N PHE A 225 1.87 10.65 -6.31
CA PHE A 225 1.02 10.89 -5.15
C PHE A 225 1.51 10.14 -3.91
N TYR A 226 2.33 9.11 -4.12
CA TYR A 226 2.92 8.40 -3.01
C TYR A 226 3.88 9.31 -2.24
N GLU A 227 3.66 9.40 -0.94
CA GLU A 227 4.54 10.07 0.02
C GLU A 227 4.81 9.13 1.20
N ARG A 228 5.96 9.29 1.86
CA ARG A 228 6.23 8.56 3.10
C ARG A 228 5.23 9.01 4.17
N PRO A 229 4.52 8.09 4.83
CA PRO A 229 3.51 8.39 5.85
C PRO A 229 4.18 8.77 7.19
N ASN A 230 4.75 9.97 7.27
CA ASN A 230 5.59 10.39 8.39
C ASN A 230 4.83 10.45 9.72
N ASP A 231 3.60 10.96 9.71
CA ASP A 231 2.80 11.14 10.93
C ASP A 231 2.31 9.80 11.45
N GLU A 232 1.85 8.91 10.57
CA GLU A 232 1.40 7.56 10.91
C GLU A 232 2.57 6.70 11.43
N LEU A 233 3.74 6.77 10.78
CA LEU A 233 4.95 6.07 11.23
C LEU A 233 5.43 6.59 12.58
N LYS A 234 5.42 7.90 12.79
CA LYS A 234 5.77 8.50 14.08
C LYS A 234 4.82 8.01 15.19
N LYS A 235 3.51 7.99 14.90
CA LYS A 235 2.51 7.52 15.86
C LYS A 235 2.70 6.03 16.16
N TRP A 236 2.97 5.24 15.14
CA TRP A 236 3.27 3.82 15.31
C TRP A 236 4.53 3.58 16.15
N ASP A 237 5.63 4.29 15.86
CA ASP A 237 6.86 4.24 16.66
C ASP A 237 6.61 4.61 18.14
N GLU A 238 5.76 5.61 18.43
CA GLU A 238 5.34 5.95 19.79
C GLU A 238 4.63 4.77 20.49
N LEU A 239 3.77 4.05 19.79
CA LEU A 239 3.02 2.94 20.36
C LEU A 239 3.92 1.73 20.63
N ILE A 240 4.77 1.35 19.68
CA ILE A 240 5.57 0.13 19.80
C ILE A 240 6.81 0.31 20.69
N ALA A 241 7.43 1.49 20.68
CA ALA A 241 8.63 1.76 21.47
C ALA A 241 8.30 2.39 22.83
N ALA A 242 7.69 3.57 22.87
CA ALA A 242 7.48 4.31 24.12
C ALA A 242 6.41 3.64 25.01
N LYS A 243 5.33 3.09 24.42
CA LYS A 243 4.27 2.38 25.17
C LYS A 243 4.49 0.87 25.24
N ASN A 244 5.58 0.36 24.66
CA ASN A 244 5.96 -1.06 24.66
C ASN A 244 4.80 -2.01 24.23
N ARG A 245 4.04 -1.61 23.19
CA ARG A 245 2.89 -2.35 22.69
C ARG A 245 3.26 -3.09 21.40
N LYS A 246 2.70 -4.27 21.20
CA LYS A 246 2.74 -4.93 19.90
C LYS A 246 1.59 -4.40 19.06
N VAL A 247 1.89 -3.60 18.05
CA VAL A 247 0.93 -3.04 17.10
C VAL A 247 1.48 -3.31 15.71
N VAL A 248 0.76 -4.06 14.91
CA VAL A 248 1.19 -4.44 13.56
C VAL A 248 0.94 -3.30 12.58
N ALA A 249 1.93 -3.00 11.74
CA ALA A 249 1.76 -2.07 10.63
C ALA A 249 1.29 -2.81 9.38
N ILE A 250 0.22 -2.31 8.77
CA ILE A 250 -0.28 -2.76 7.47
C ILE A 250 -0.47 -1.57 6.53
N ALA A 251 -0.59 -1.86 5.22
CA ALA A 251 -1.06 -0.90 4.23
C ALA A 251 -2.48 -1.24 3.78
N GLY A 252 -3.35 -0.25 3.75
CA GLY A 252 -4.67 -0.34 3.15
C GLY A 252 -4.68 0.18 1.72
N ASN A 253 -5.33 -0.57 0.84
CA ASN A 253 -5.57 -0.09 -0.52
C ASN A 253 -6.80 0.81 -0.60
N ASP A 254 -7.78 0.55 0.26
CA ASP A 254 -9.07 1.27 0.30
C ASP A 254 -9.68 1.40 -1.11
N ALA A 255 -9.67 0.25 -1.80
CA ALA A 255 -9.96 0.18 -3.21
C ALA A 255 -11.47 0.10 -3.47
N HIS A 256 -12.00 1.08 -4.20
CA HIS A 256 -13.43 1.21 -4.48
C HIS A 256 -13.76 1.17 -5.97
N ALA A 257 -12.80 1.40 -6.86
CA ALA A 257 -13.00 1.55 -8.30
C ALA A 257 -14.11 2.56 -8.66
N ASN A 258 -14.26 3.63 -7.88
CA ASN A 258 -15.33 4.61 -8.01
C ASN A 258 -14.87 6.01 -8.44
N VAL A 259 -13.55 6.24 -8.57
CA VAL A 259 -12.99 7.49 -9.07
C VAL A 259 -12.96 7.44 -10.59
N GLY A 260 -13.69 8.33 -11.23
CA GLY A 260 -13.71 8.36 -12.68
C GLY A 260 -14.74 9.33 -13.24
N PHE A 261 -14.78 9.38 -14.56
CA PHE A 261 -15.76 10.15 -15.31
C PHE A 261 -16.65 9.19 -16.07
N GLN A 262 -17.96 9.27 -15.85
CA GLN A 262 -18.96 8.49 -16.58
C GLN A 262 -19.96 9.42 -17.27
N LEU A 263 -20.14 9.24 -18.58
CA LEU A 263 -21.25 9.78 -19.33
C LEU A 263 -22.24 8.64 -19.56
N GLY A 264 -23.42 8.74 -18.95
CA GLY A 264 -24.53 7.83 -19.16
C GLY A 264 -25.64 8.52 -19.96
N ASP A 265 -26.51 7.72 -20.55
CA ASP A 265 -27.76 8.22 -21.11
C ASP A 265 -28.80 8.46 -19.98
N ARG A 266 -29.95 9.01 -20.34
CA ARG A 266 -31.06 9.25 -19.40
C ARG A 266 -31.65 8.00 -18.77
N THR A 267 -31.31 6.82 -19.29
CA THR A 267 -31.75 5.50 -18.78
C THR A 267 -30.73 4.87 -17.84
N GLY A 268 -29.62 5.58 -17.55
CA GLY A 268 -28.53 5.05 -16.73
C GLY A 268 -27.54 4.14 -17.47
N LYS A 269 -27.73 3.90 -18.78
CA LYS A 269 -26.82 3.10 -19.57
C LYS A 269 -25.51 3.88 -19.81
N ARG A 270 -24.41 3.28 -19.40
CA ARG A 270 -23.06 3.85 -19.57
C ARG A 270 -22.70 3.91 -21.06
N LEU A 271 -22.44 5.12 -21.56
CA LEU A 271 -22.01 5.37 -22.94
C LEU A 271 -20.48 5.46 -23.04
N ILE A 272 -19.86 6.19 -22.13
CA ILE A 272 -18.40 6.37 -22.04
C ILE A 272 -18.04 6.48 -20.56
N GLY A 273 -16.98 5.80 -20.13
CA GLY A 273 -16.47 5.94 -18.77
C GLY A 273 -14.97 5.65 -18.73
N VAL A 274 -14.25 6.48 -17.99
CA VAL A 274 -12.84 6.28 -17.65
C VAL A 274 -12.76 6.10 -16.15
N HIS A 275 -12.33 4.91 -15.70
CA HIS A 275 -12.00 4.66 -14.30
C HIS A 275 -10.54 5.03 -14.09
N LEU A 276 -10.27 5.92 -13.16
CA LEU A 276 -8.92 6.32 -12.81
C LEU A 276 -8.27 5.35 -11.83
N ASP A 277 -9.08 4.69 -11.02
CA ASP A 277 -8.70 3.79 -9.92
C ASP A 277 -9.25 2.35 -10.05
N PRO A 278 -9.23 1.70 -11.24
CA PRO A 278 -9.67 0.31 -11.32
C PRO A 278 -8.82 -0.57 -10.39
N TYR A 279 -9.40 -1.63 -9.82
CA TYR A 279 -8.72 -2.55 -8.91
C TYR A 279 -7.38 -3.03 -9.44
N GLU A 280 -7.28 -3.32 -10.75
CA GLU A 280 -6.02 -3.75 -11.38
C GLU A 280 -4.87 -2.77 -11.14
N ARG A 281 -5.15 -1.46 -11.07
CA ARG A 281 -4.13 -0.44 -10.78
C ARG A 281 -3.88 -0.27 -9.30
N THR A 282 -4.93 -0.15 -8.50
CA THR A 282 -4.76 0.04 -7.05
C THR A 282 -4.02 -1.14 -6.42
N PHE A 283 -4.32 -2.38 -6.84
CA PHE A 283 -3.63 -3.59 -6.39
C PHE A 283 -2.16 -3.69 -6.82
N SER A 284 -1.74 -2.92 -7.81
CA SER A 284 -0.34 -2.88 -8.25
C SER A 284 0.53 -1.93 -7.41
N VAL A 285 -0.06 -1.01 -6.63
CA VAL A 285 0.67 0.09 -5.99
C VAL A 285 1.36 -0.36 -4.71
N VAL A 286 0.58 -0.79 -3.72
CA VAL A 286 1.06 -1.18 -2.39
C VAL A 286 0.44 -2.51 -2.00
N ARG A 287 1.23 -3.34 -1.34
CA ARG A 287 0.86 -4.70 -0.91
C ARG A 287 1.35 -4.96 0.49
N ASN A 288 0.67 -5.88 1.16
CA ASN A 288 1.18 -6.51 2.36
C ASN A 288 1.74 -7.87 1.97
N HIS A 289 2.96 -8.15 2.37
CA HIS A 289 3.60 -9.43 2.24
C HIS A 289 3.54 -10.14 3.58
N VAL A 290 3.01 -11.35 3.60
CA VAL A 290 2.83 -12.16 4.83
C VAL A 290 3.69 -13.41 4.73
N LEU A 291 4.54 -13.60 5.74
CA LEU A 291 5.46 -14.71 5.83
C LEU A 291 4.80 -15.86 6.59
N ILE A 292 4.53 -16.96 5.91
CA ILE A 292 3.94 -18.18 6.49
C ILE A 292 4.98 -19.31 6.40
N GLU A 293 5.16 -20.07 7.47
CA GLU A 293 6.05 -21.23 7.49
C GLU A 293 5.75 -22.17 6.31
N LYS A 294 6.79 -22.68 5.65
CA LYS A 294 6.64 -23.48 4.43
C LYS A 294 5.79 -24.74 4.59
N GLU A 295 5.73 -25.30 5.79
CA GLU A 295 4.95 -26.49 6.10
C GLU A 295 3.45 -26.21 6.25
N LYS A 296 3.07 -24.92 6.37
CA LYS A 296 1.67 -24.50 6.52
C LYS A 296 1.11 -24.01 5.19
N PRO A 297 -0.11 -24.44 4.81
CA PRO A 297 -0.75 -23.94 3.60
C PRO A 297 -1.20 -22.49 3.79
N LEU A 298 -1.36 -21.75 2.68
CA LEU A 298 -2.08 -20.49 2.68
C LEU A 298 -3.57 -20.76 2.89
N ALA A 299 -4.07 -20.39 4.06
CA ALA A 299 -5.47 -20.45 4.46
C ALA A 299 -5.83 -19.21 5.28
N SER A 300 -7.11 -18.97 5.49
CA SER A 300 -7.57 -17.79 6.25
C SER A 300 -6.93 -17.75 7.63
N GLU A 301 -6.85 -18.87 8.33
CA GLU A 301 -6.28 -18.99 9.67
C GLU A 301 -4.78 -18.67 9.68
N THR A 302 -4.01 -19.23 8.75
CA THR A 302 -2.56 -19.02 8.68
C THR A 302 -2.22 -17.60 8.22
N LEU A 303 -3.01 -17.02 7.30
CA LEU A 303 -2.89 -15.63 6.88
C LEU A 303 -3.14 -14.67 8.03
N LEU A 304 -4.27 -14.85 8.74
CA LEU A 304 -4.65 -13.98 9.86
C LEU A 304 -3.65 -14.14 11.03
N ALA A 305 -3.17 -15.34 11.31
CA ALA A 305 -2.12 -15.57 12.30
C ALA A 305 -0.81 -14.86 11.94
N GLY A 306 -0.40 -14.86 10.66
CA GLY A 306 0.76 -14.13 10.18
C GLY A 306 0.61 -12.62 10.34
N LEU A 307 -0.57 -12.08 10.01
CA LEU A 307 -0.90 -10.67 10.25
C LEU A 307 -0.90 -10.33 11.74
N ALA A 308 -1.56 -11.13 12.59
CA ALA A 308 -1.61 -10.92 14.04
C ALA A 308 -0.22 -10.90 14.68
N SER A 309 0.67 -11.75 14.21
CA SER A 309 2.05 -11.86 14.72
C SER A 309 2.97 -10.75 14.22
N GLY A 310 2.54 -9.96 13.20
CA GLY A 310 3.43 -9.00 12.53
C GLY A 310 4.49 -9.67 11.65
N HIS A 311 4.29 -10.94 11.27
CA HIS A 311 5.11 -11.65 10.28
C HIS A 311 4.79 -11.14 8.88
N CYS A 312 4.79 -9.82 8.72
CA CYS A 312 4.43 -9.16 7.48
C CYS A 312 5.19 -7.85 7.29
N TYR A 313 5.25 -7.40 6.05
CA TYR A 313 5.83 -6.11 5.70
C TYR A 313 5.00 -5.42 4.61
N ILE A 314 5.12 -4.10 4.55
CA ILE A 314 4.49 -3.26 3.53
C ILE A 314 5.47 -3.10 2.39
N ALA A 315 5.01 -3.29 1.16
CA ALA A 315 5.82 -3.10 -0.04
C ALA A 315 5.09 -2.28 -1.11
N PHE A 316 5.79 -1.31 -1.67
CA PHE A 316 5.34 -0.54 -2.82
C PHE A 316 5.82 -1.23 -4.10
N ASP A 317 5.23 -2.38 -4.41
CA ASP A 317 5.61 -3.25 -5.52
C ASP A 317 5.46 -2.59 -6.90
N LEU A 318 4.78 -1.45 -6.96
CA LEU A 318 4.79 -0.58 -8.14
C LEU A 318 6.21 -0.24 -8.59
N PHE A 319 7.16 -0.16 -7.66
CA PHE A 319 8.55 0.23 -7.91
C PHE A 319 9.50 -0.95 -8.12
N GLY A 320 9.06 -2.15 -7.84
CA GLY A 320 9.79 -3.40 -7.98
C GLY A 320 9.18 -4.46 -7.08
N ASP A 321 9.16 -5.70 -7.54
CA ASP A 321 8.66 -6.83 -6.74
C ASP A 321 9.61 -7.08 -5.58
N SER A 322 9.11 -6.95 -4.36
CA SER A 322 9.86 -7.08 -3.11
C SER A 322 9.96 -8.52 -2.58
N THR A 323 9.28 -9.48 -3.22
CA THR A 323 9.32 -10.90 -2.83
C THR A 323 10.76 -11.36 -2.61
N GLY A 324 11.01 -11.98 -1.47
CA GLY A 324 12.35 -12.39 -1.04
C GLY A 324 13.02 -11.41 -0.06
N PHE A 325 12.36 -10.30 0.30
CA PHE A 325 12.82 -9.49 1.42
C PHE A 325 12.65 -10.26 2.74
N THR A 326 13.69 -10.22 3.58
CA THR A 326 13.64 -10.80 4.94
C THR A 326 14.29 -9.85 5.94
N PHE A 327 13.69 -9.76 7.12
CA PHE A 327 14.26 -9.11 8.29
C PHE A 327 14.16 -10.05 9.47
N SER A 328 15.30 -10.42 10.03
CA SER A 328 15.40 -11.42 11.11
C SER A 328 16.45 -11.02 12.13
N ALA A 329 16.36 -11.63 13.31
CA ALA A 329 17.39 -11.57 14.35
C ALA A 329 17.85 -12.98 14.71
N GLU A 330 19.13 -13.13 15.02
CA GLU A 330 19.74 -14.39 15.48
C GLU A 330 20.53 -14.17 16.75
N ASN A 331 20.46 -15.13 17.67
CA ASN A 331 21.32 -15.29 18.83
C ASN A 331 21.67 -16.77 19.05
N SER A 332 22.29 -17.11 20.17
CA SER A 332 22.64 -18.50 20.51
C SER A 332 21.44 -19.43 20.70
N GLN A 333 20.24 -18.90 20.90
CA GLN A 333 19.01 -19.69 21.09
C GLN A 333 18.23 -19.93 19.79
N GLY A 334 18.56 -19.21 18.71
CA GLY A 334 17.93 -19.41 17.40
C GLY A 334 17.65 -18.12 16.64
N ARG A 335 16.75 -18.24 15.65
CA ARG A 335 16.37 -17.18 14.73
C ARG A 335 14.92 -16.75 14.95
N LYS A 336 14.70 -15.46 14.88
CA LYS A 336 13.38 -14.78 14.94
C LYS A 336 13.20 -13.90 13.71
N ILE A 337 11.96 -13.67 13.31
CA ILE A 337 11.65 -12.77 12.18
C ILE A 337 10.91 -11.51 12.67
N MET A 338 10.64 -10.58 11.77
CA MET A 338 9.81 -9.40 12.08
C MET A 338 8.48 -9.82 12.75
N GLY A 339 8.05 -9.07 13.76
CA GLY A 339 6.91 -9.39 14.65
C GLY A 339 7.30 -10.10 15.92
N ASP A 340 8.42 -10.82 15.92
CA ASP A 340 8.87 -11.65 17.05
C ASP A 340 9.62 -10.84 18.11
N GLU A 341 9.75 -11.47 19.28
CA GLU A 341 10.68 -11.07 20.34
C GLU A 341 11.90 -11.97 20.35
N ILE A 342 13.05 -11.38 20.61
CA ILE A 342 14.31 -12.08 20.84
C ILE A 342 14.99 -11.55 22.10
N GLU A 343 15.51 -12.46 22.93
CA GLU A 343 16.25 -12.08 24.12
C GLU A 343 17.61 -11.49 23.77
N LEU A 344 17.99 -10.37 24.44
CA LEU A 344 19.30 -9.76 24.28
C LEU A 344 20.35 -10.62 24.98
N LEU A 345 20.99 -11.48 24.20
CA LEU A 345 22.14 -12.30 24.60
C LEU A 345 23.37 -11.83 23.82
N ASP A 346 24.55 -12.21 24.30
CA ASP A 346 25.79 -11.93 23.58
C ASP A 346 25.72 -12.50 22.14
N GLY A 347 26.08 -11.65 21.17
CA GLY A 347 26.12 -12.01 19.76
C GLY A 347 24.80 -11.92 19.01
N VAL A 348 23.78 -11.22 19.56
CA VAL A 348 22.56 -10.90 18.78
C VAL A 348 22.92 -10.10 17.53
N ARG A 349 22.40 -10.54 16.38
CA ARG A 349 22.58 -9.88 15.08
C ARG A 349 21.23 -9.71 14.39
N LEU A 350 20.98 -8.53 13.87
CA LEU A 350 19.88 -8.28 12.93
C LEU A 350 20.38 -8.55 11.51
N ILE A 351 19.62 -9.30 10.74
CA ILE A 351 19.98 -9.72 9.38
C ILE A 351 18.86 -9.27 8.44
N ILE A 352 19.26 -8.49 7.44
CA ILE A 352 18.38 -7.98 6.40
C ILE A 352 18.83 -8.56 5.07
N THR A 353 17.93 -9.19 4.33
CA THR A 353 18.16 -9.64 2.95
C THR A 353 17.16 -8.93 2.04
N ILE A 354 17.63 -8.44 0.89
CA ILE A 354 16.86 -7.66 -0.06
C ILE A 354 17.09 -8.25 -1.46
N PRO A 355 16.05 -8.44 -2.28
CA PRO A 355 16.19 -9.11 -3.58
C PRO A 355 17.00 -8.30 -4.61
N VAL A 356 17.30 -7.03 -4.34
CA VAL A 356 18.10 -6.15 -5.19
C VAL A 356 18.92 -5.19 -4.31
N GLN A 357 20.02 -4.66 -4.83
CA GLN A 357 20.77 -3.63 -4.10
C GLN A 357 19.91 -2.39 -3.85
N ALA A 358 19.88 -1.94 -2.59
CA ALA A 358 19.06 -0.82 -2.14
C ALA A 358 19.74 -0.04 -1.01
N ARG A 359 19.19 1.13 -0.67
CA ARG A 359 19.51 1.85 0.56
C ARG A 359 18.64 1.32 1.69
N VAL A 360 19.25 1.03 2.83
CA VAL A 360 18.60 0.46 4.03
C VAL A 360 18.76 1.43 5.18
N LEU A 361 17.65 1.79 5.81
CA LEU A 361 17.64 2.46 7.10
C LEU A 361 17.29 1.43 8.18
N LEU A 362 18.17 1.29 9.17
CA LEU A 362 17.84 0.59 10.41
C LEU A 362 17.36 1.63 11.44
N ILE A 363 16.18 1.39 11.98
CA ILE A 363 15.48 2.29 12.88
C ILE A 363 15.31 1.55 14.22
N LYS A 364 15.77 2.19 15.31
CA LYS A 364 15.59 1.73 16.68
C LYS A 364 14.73 2.74 17.44
N ASP A 365 13.64 2.31 18.04
CA ASP A 365 12.77 3.14 18.86
C ASP A 365 12.35 4.45 18.16
N GLY A 366 12.07 4.36 16.84
CA GLY A 366 11.69 5.50 15.99
C GLY A 366 12.86 6.35 15.49
N GLN A 367 14.10 6.06 15.87
CA GLN A 367 15.29 6.83 15.46
C GLN A 367 16.13 6.04 14.47
N VAL A 368 16.57 6.68 13.38
CA VAL A 368 17.51 6.07 12.43
C VAL A 368 18.87 5.93 13.09
N ILE A 369 19.34 4.69 13.23
CA ILE A 369 20.64 4.36 13.82
C ILE A 369 21.67 3.91 12.78
N SER A 370 21.24 3.52 11.58
CA SER A 370 22.11 3.23 10.45
C SER A 370 21.45 3.58 9.13
N ASP A 371 22.27 4.02 8.16
CA ASP A 371 21.88 4.39 6.79
C ASP A 371 22.93 3.85 5.82
N GLU A 372 22.60 2.74 5.18
CA GLU A 372 23.53 1.96 4.35
C GLU A 372 23.07 1.89 2.89
N ASN A 373 23.96 2.14 1.97
CA ASN A 373 23.67 2.10 0.53
C ASN A 373 24.29 0.87 -0.16
N GLY A 374 23.66 0.43 -1.27
CA GLY A 374 24.21 -0.55 -2.18
C GLY A 374 24.30 -1.98 -1.65
N ALA A 375 23.40 -2.34 -0.70
CA ALA A 375 23.40 -3.66 -0.10
C ALA A 375 22.25 -4.53 -0.60
N SER A 376 22.49 -5.82 -0.82
CA SER A 376 21.47 -6.88 -0.92
C SER A 376 21.37 -7.72 0.35
N ARG A 377 22.41 -7.68 1.21
CA ARG A 377 22.42 -8.29 2.55
C ARG A 377 23.19 -7.42 3.51
N LYS A 378 22.64 -7.23 4.71
CA LYS A 378 23.27 -6.51 5.82
C LYS A 378 23.09 -7.25 7.12
N GLU A 379 24.14 -7.17 7.97
CA GLU A 379 24.11 -7.68 9.32
C GLU A 379 24.52 -6.57 10.29
N PHE A 380 23.76 -6.42 11.36
CA PHE A 380 24.01 -5.40 12.39
C PHE A 380 24.10 -6.08 13.75
N PRO A 381 25.25 -5.97 14.45
CA PRO A 381 25.33 -6.42 15.83
C PRO A 381 24.42 -5.55 16.72
N VAL A 382 23.72 -6.18 17.65
CA VAL A 382 22.82 -5.51 18.58
C VAL A 382 23.39 -5.60 19.99
N ALA A 383 23.62 -4.44 20.60
CA ALA A 383 24.15 -4.32 21.97
C ALA A 383 23.10 -3.81 22.97
N GLU A 384 21.93 -3.40 22.51
CA GLU A 384 20.93 -2.75 23.35
C GLU A 384 19.53 -3.29 23.08
N ARG A 385 18.72 -3.36 24.13
CA ARG A 385 17.28 -3.60 24.02
C ARG A 385 16.61 -2.48 23.23
N GLY A 386 15.51 -2.79 22.57
CA GLY A 386 14.75 -1.82 21.80
C GLY A 386 13.87 -2.48 20.76
N VAL A 387 13.14 -1.65 20.02
CA VAL A 387 12.25 -2.04 18.93
C VAL A 387 12.93 -1.65 17.62
N TYR A 388 13.28 -2.65 16.82
CA TYR A 388 14.06 -2.48 15.59
C TYR A 388 13.20 -2.73 14.38
N ARG A 389 13.18 -1.81 13.42
CA ARG A 389 12.51 -1.96 12.13
C ARG A 389 13.37 -1.44 10.98
N VAL A 390 12.97 -1.75 9.76
CA VAL A 390 13.73 -1.43 8.56
C VAL A 390 12.86 -0.66 7.56
N GLU A 391 13.44 0.36 6.94
CA GLU A 391 12.92 0.96 5.72
C GLU A 391 13.94 0.78 4.59
N VAL A 392 13.46 0.36 3.41
CA VAL A 392 14.30 0.13 2.21
C VAL A 392 13.91 1.09 1.11
N TYR A 393 14.92 1.64 0.40
CA TYR A 393 14.73 2.66 -0.64
C TYR A 393 15.44 2.27 -1.92
N LEU A 394 14.75 2.38 -3.06
CA LEU A 394 15.31 2.17 -4.41
C LEU A 394 15.83 3.49 -4.97
N THR A 395 16.99 3.94 -4.48
CA THR A 395 17.58 5.23 -4.85
C THR A 395 17.92 5.32 -6.34
N GLN A 396 18.17 4.18 -6.99
CA GLN A 396 18.43 4.06 -8.42
C GLN A 396 17.21 4.40 -9.32
N LEU A 397 16.00 4.48 -8.76
CA LEU A 397 14.80 4.88 -9.50
C LEU A 397 14.69 6.40 -9.73
N GLY A 398 15.63 7.16 -9.18
CA GLY A 398 15.72 8.60 -9.41
C GLY A 398 14.75 9.44 -8.55
N THR A 399 14.70 10.73 -8.83
CA THR A 399 14.12 11.76 -7.95
C THR A 399 12.61 11.66 -7.70
N LEU A 400 11.87 10.85 -8.45
CA LEU A 400 10.45 10.61 -8.20
C LEU A 400 10.21 9.67 -7.00
N VAL A 401 11.17 8.77 -6.73
CA VAL A 401 10.99 7.64 -5.81
C VAL A 401 12.13 7.52 -4.79
N LYS A 402 13.32 8.03 -5.08
CA LYS A 402 14.55 7.81 -4.28
C LYS A 402 14.42 8.10 -2.77
N ASP A 403 13.54 9.02 -2.41
CA ASP A 403 13.32 9.47 -1.03
C ASP A 403 12.03 8.89 -0.41
N LYS A 404 11.44 7.87 -1.07
CA LYS A 404 10.22 7.20 -0.65
C LYS A 404 10.52 5.74 -0.34
N PRO A 405 10.09 5.18 0.80
CA PRO A 405 10.37 3.79 1.10
C PRO A 405 9.72 2.86 0.06
N TRP A 406 10.48 1.88 -0.37
CA TRP A 406 9.98 0.74 -1.14
C TRP A 406 9.41 -0.33 -0.23
N ILE A 407 10.07 -0.58 0.91
CA ILE A 407 9.65 -1.56 1.92
C ILE A 407 9.65 -0.88 3.29
N ILE A 408 8.62 -1.20 4.09
CA ILE A 408 8.53 -0.87 5.51
C ILE A 408 8.28 -2.18 6.25
N SER A 409 9.22 -2.62 7.08
CA SER A 409 9.07 -3.86 7.85
C SER A 409 8.26 -3.64 9.13
N ASN A 410 7.57 -4.68 9.60
CA ASN A 410 7.23 -4.79 11.00
C ASN A 410 8.50 -4.96 11.85
N PRO A 411 8.46 -4.66 13.15
CA PRO A 411 9.66 -4.63 13.97
C PRO A 411 10.04 -6.00 14.52
N ILE A 412 11.29 -6.12 14.96
CA ILE A 412 11.77 -7.13 15.90
C ILE A 412 11.94 -6.46 17.25
N TYR A 413 11.47 -7.12 18.30
CA TYR A 413 11.55 -6.65 19.67
C TYR A 413 12.72 -7.33 20.39
N VAL A 414 13.80 -6.60 20.64
CA VAL A 414 14.94 -7.09 21.43
C VAL A 414 14.70 -6.78 22.90
N ARG A 415 14.59 -7.82 23.76
CA ARG A 415 14.19 -7.72 25.16
C ARG A 415 15.31 -8.08 26.12
#